data_ddaeb04fb489871d3d747055cb450d60
#
_entry.id   ddaeb04fb489871d3d747055cb450d60
#
_cell.length_a   1.000
_cell.length_b   1.000
_cell.length_c   1.000
_cell.angle_alpha   90.00
_cell.angle_beta   90.00
_cell.angle_gamma   90.00
#
_symmetry.space_group_name_H-M   'P 1'
#
loop_
_entity.id
_entity.type
_entity.pdbx_description
1 polymer ?
#
loop_
_entity_poly.entity_id
_entity_poly.type
_entity_poly.pdbx_seq_one_letter_code
_entity_poly.pdbx_strand_id
1 'polypeptide(L)'
;MKKPLLKRTLLLSALTLVLLGAGLTAASWYLLDYALRPGNRGFDTERAWHEMDSVYPGLRDWHDSLSRAGLWHDTTLVALDGTSLHAFYSPAPQPTRRTAMLVHGYTDCGIRMSHLARMYREELAMNILVPDLRHAGTSGGDHIGMGWEDLDDLLLWSYLVPVIFGASATVVVHGVSMGAAATMMLSASSDQPSCIQMYIEDCGFTGVYDQFRKELREQFSLPAFPLLPWASALCHLRFGWNFEEASPLTLIKKSRGPMLFIHGTADPYVPFSMGEALFEAHPGPKARWWVEDATHARSFQKDPQTYVRTVEIFLRNERL
;
A
#
# COMPACT_ATOMS: atom_id res chain seq x y z
N MET A 1 36.69 20.29 -49.63
CA MET A 1 35.27 19.91 -49.91
C MET A 1 34.59 18.95 -48.91
N LYS A 2 35.23 18.51 -47.80
CA LYS A 2 34.61 17.53 -46.82
C LYS A 2 33.81 18.18 -45.66
N LYS A 3 33.98 19.48 -45.36
CA LYS A 3 33.37 20.19 -44.24
C LYS A 3 31.82 20.31 -44.26
N PRO A 4 31.14 20.53 -45.40
CA PRO A 4 29.66 20.65 -45.40
C PRO A 4 28.94 19.31 -45.17
N LEU A 5 29.51 18.19 -45.62
CA LEU A 5 28.95 16.85 -45.41
C LEU A 5 29.01 16.46 -43.94
N LEU A 6 30.16 16.68 -43.26
CA LEU A 6 30.31 16.42 -41.83
C LEU A 6 29.33 17.23 -40.98
N LYS A 7 29.13 18.53 -41.31
CA LYS A 7 28.13 19.35 -40.61
C LYS A 7 26.69 18.83 -40.76
N ARG A 8 26.33 18.38 -41.99
CA ARG A 8 25.01 17.79 -42.23
C ARG A 8 24.79 16.47 -41.45
N THR A 9 25.80 15.60 -41.44
CA THR A 9 25.73 14.33 -40.70
C THR A 9 25.62 14.60 -39.21
N LEU A 10 26.38 15.52 -38.62
CA LEU A 10 26.28 15.91 -37.22
C LEU A 10 24.91 16.51 -36.89
N LEU A 11 24.35 17.35 -37.75
CA LEU A 11 23.01 17.94 -37.54
C LEU A 11 21.93 16.88 -37.59
N LEU A 12 21.98 15.93 -38.54
CA LEU A 12 21.03 14.83 -38.63
C LEU A 12 21.16 13.90 -37.42
N SER A 13 22.38 13.56 -36.98
CA SER A 13 22.56 12.75 -35.77
C SER A 13 22.02 13.45 -34.52
N ALA A 14 22.27 14.77 -34.38
CA ALA A 14 21.74 15.54 -33.28
C ALA A 14 20.19 15.58 -33.30
N LEU A 15 19.60 15.80 -34.49
CA LEU A 15 18.13 15.77 -34.63
C LEU A 15 17.54 14.39 -34.29
N THR A 16 18.18 13.31 -34.74
CA THR A 16 17.77 11.93 -34.40
C THR A 16 17.81 11.70 -32.91
N LEU A 17 18.87 12.12 -32.23
CA LEU A 17 18.97 11.99 -30.77
C LEU A 17 17.90 12.79 -30.03
N VAL A 18 17.59 14.00 -30.49
CA VAL A 18 16.52 14.82 -29.93
C VAL A 18 15.15 14.15 -30.10
N LEU A 19 14.86 13.61 -31.29
CA LEU A 19 13.60 12.91 -31.56
C LEU A 19 13.48 11.62 -30.73
N LEU A 20 14.57 10.85 -30.60
CA LEU A 20 14.58 9.65 -29.73
C LEU A 20 14.38 10.03 -28.25
N GLY A 21 15.05 11.08 -27.79
CA GLY A 21 14.85 11.59 -26.42
C GLY A 21 13.42 12.07 -26.16
N ALA A 22 12.85 12.80 -27.11
CA ALA A 22 11.44 13.23 -27.02
C ALA A 22 10.46 12.05 -27.01
N GLY A 23 10.69 11.05 -27.87
CA GLY A 23 9.88 9.83 -27.91
C GLY A 23 9.99 9.03 -26.59
N LEU A 24 11.20 8.87 -26.06
CA LEU A 24 11.43 8.22 -24.76
C LEU A 24 10.72 8.98 -23.62
N THR A 25 10.82 10.30 -23.62
CA THR A 25 10.16 11.14 -22.61
C THR A 25 8.63 10.98 -22.69
N ALA A 26 8.05 11.04 -23.89
CA ALA A 26 6.62 10.87 -24.08
C ALA A 26 6.13 9.49 -23.64
N ALA A 27 6.87 8.43 -24.00
CA ALA A 27 6.53 7.05 -23.59
C ALA A 27 6.63 6.88 -22.07
N SER A 28 7.71 7.37 -21.46
CA SER A 28 7.90 7.28 -20.01
C SER A 28 6.87 8.12 -19.25
N TRP A 29 6.49 9.29 -19.78
CA TRP A 29 5.43 10.10 -19.20
C TRP A 29 4.07 9.39 -19.24
N TYR A 30 3.74 8.79 -20.39
CA TYR A 30 2.52 8.00 -20.54
C TYR A 30 2.47 6.83 -19.54
N LEU A 31 3.57 6.07 -19.41
CA LEU A 31 3.65 4.95 -18.47
C LEU A 31 3.56 5.41 -17.01
N LEU A 32 4.16 6.55 -16.68
CA LEU A 32 4.08 7.14 -15.35
C LEU A 32 2.63 7.55 -15.01
N ASP A 33 1.95 8.24 -15.94
CA ASP A 33 0.53 8.60 -15.74
C ASP A 33 -0.37 7.34 -15.70
N TYR A 34 -0.09 6.34 -16.51
CA TYR A 34 -0.82 5.07 -16.48
C TYR A 34 -0.70 4.38 -15.11
N ALA A 35 0.49 4.39 -14.52
CA ALA A 35 0.75 3.73 -13.25
C ALA A 35 0.28 4.56 -12.03
N LEU A 36 0.53 5.87 -12.02
CA LEU A 36 0.28 6.68 -10.84
C LEU A 36 -1.06 7.44 -10.90
N ARG A 37 -1.64 7.61 -12.10
CA ARG A 37 -2.92 8.27 -12.32
C ARG A 37 -3.89 7.36 -13.07
N PRO A 38 -4.18 6.16 -12.54
CA PRO A 38 -5.12 5.25 -13.21
C PRO A 38 -6.49 5.89 -13.22
N GLY A 39 -6.80 6.66 -14.25
CA GLY A 39 -8.01 7.39 -14.59
C GLY A 39 -8.94 7.69 -13.40
N ASN A 40 -9.43 8.90 -13.25
CA ASN A 40 -10.39 9.26 -12.21
C ASN A 40 -11.70 8.47 -12.44
N ARG A 41 -11.67 7.19 -12.10
CA ARG A 41 -12.87 6.36 -11.99
C ARG A 41 -13.52 6.85 -10.72
N GLY A 42 -14.47 7.77 -10.87
CA GLY A 42 -15.22 8.31 -9.74
C GLY A 42 -15.45 7.18 -8.73
N PHE A 43 -14.98 7.35 -7.52
CA PHE A 43 -15.12 6.34 -6.48
C PHE A 43 -16.62 6.08 -6.26
N ASP A 44 -17.04 4.87 -6.54
CA ASP A 44 -18.42 4.42 -6.36
C ASP A 44 -18.49 3.55 -5.11
N THR A 45 -18.93 4.17 -4.01
CA THR A 45 -19.09 3.55 -2.70
C THR A 45 -20.03 2.34 -2.76
N GLU A 46 -21.16 2.46 -3.47
CA GLU A 46 -22.15 1.39 -3.56
C GLU A 46 -21.58 0.20 -4.34
N ARG A 47 -20.88 0.47 -5.41
CA ARG A 47 -20.17 -0.56 -6.17
C ARG A 47 -19.12 -1.27 -5.33
N ALA A 48 -18.31 -0.54 -4.57
CA ALA A 48 -17.30 -1.13 -3.69
C ALA A 48 -17.93 -2.05 -2.65
N TRP A 49 -19.02 -1.62 -2.00
CA TRP A 49 -19.77 -2.46 -1.05
C TRP A 49 -20.38 -3.69 -1.71
N HIS A 50 -21.00 -3.54 -2.87
CA HIS A 50 -21.58 -4.66 -3.61
C HIS A 50 -20.53 -5.72 -3.99
N GLU A 51 -19.35 -5.28 -4.47
CA GLU A 51 -18.24 -6.19 -4.80
C GLU A 51 -17.71 -6.90 -3.55
N MET A 52 -17.58 -6.20 -2.41
CA MET A 52 -17.12 -6.79 -1.16
C MET A 52 -18.15 -7.78 -0.59
N ASP A 53 -19.43 -7.46 -0.61
CA ASP A 53 -20.48 -8.35 -0.12
C ASP A 53 -20.65 -9.60 -0.98
N SER A 54 -20.35 -9.50 -2.30
CA SER A 54 -20.36 -10.67 -3.21
C SER A 54 -19.25 -11.68 -2.87
N VAL A 55 -18.11 -11.20 -2.37
CA VAL A 55 -16.95 -12.03 -1.99
C VAL A 55 -17.06 -12.48 -0.52
N TYR A 56 -17.59 -11.63 0.33
CA TYR A 56 -17.73 -11.85 1.78
C TYR A 56 -19.19 -11.61 2.21
N PRO A 57 -20.10 -12.57 2.01
CA PRO A 57 -21.54 -12.40 2.26
C PRO A 57 -21.84 -11.92 3.68
N GLY A 58 -22.77 -10.96 3.79
CA GLY A 58 -23.18 -10.35 5.05
C GLY A 58 -22.24 -9.24 5.55
N LEU A 59 -21.26 -8.82 4.74
CA LEU A 59 -20.36 -7.73 5.10
C LEU A 59 -21.07 -6.38 5.05
N ARG A 60 -21.96 -6.17 4.07
CA ARG A 60 -22.81 -4.98 3.98
C ARG A 60 -23.76 -4.88 5.17
N ASP A 61 -24.45 -5.97 5.52
CA ASP A 61 -25.37 -6.00 6.67
C ASP A 61 -24.64 -5.69 7.99
N TRP A 62 -23.42 -6.20 8.14
CA TRP A 62 -22.56 -5.89 9.28
C TRP A 62 -22.26 -4.39 9.36
N HIS A 63 -21.77 -3.79 8.27
CA HIS A 63 -21.53 -2.36 8.18
C HIS A 63 -22.77 -1.53 8.50
N ASP A 64 -23.92 -1.85 7.89
CA ASP A 64 -25.17 -1.13 8.08
C ASP A 64 -25.68 -1.25 9.51
N SER A 65 -25.42 -2.38 10.18
CA SER A 65 -25.76 -2.56 11.60
C SER A 65 -24.95 -1.62 12.50
N LEU A 66 -23.63 -1.48 12.23
CA LEU A 66 -22.77 -0.56 12.96
C LEU A 66 -23.12 0.90 12.69
N SER A 67 -23.42 1.25 11.45
CA SER A 67 -23.84 2.60 11.06
C SER A 67 -25.13 3.00 11.74
N ARG A 68 -26.13 2.13 11.79
CA ARG A 68 -27.39 2.37 12.52
C ARG A 68 -27.19 2.48 14.03
N ALA A 69 -26.21 1.78 14.58
CA ALA A 69 -25.87 1.85 15.99
C ALA A 69 -24.98 3.07 16.33
N GLY A 70 -24.58 3.89 15.36
CA GLY A 70 -23.66 5.00 15.56
C GLY A 70 -22.26 4.56 15.97
N LEU A 71 -21.82 3.37 15.51
CA LEU A 71 -20.52 2.77 15.82
C LEU A 71 -19.56 2.76 14.63
N TRP A 72 -20.02 3.12 13.44
CA TRP A 72 -19.20 3.33 12.26
C TRP A 72 -19.12 4.81 11.97
N HIS A 73 -17.93 5.33 11.92
CA HIS A 73 -17.68 6.76 11.80
C HIS A 73 -16.75 7.06 10.63
N ASP A 74 -17.00 8.21 10.00
CA ASP A 74 -16.11 8.85 9.06
C ASP A 74 -15.31 9.93 9.78
N THR A 75 -14.05 10.10 9.41
CA THR A 75 -13.20 11.18 9.89
C THR A 75 -12.29 11.69 8.79
N THR A 76 -11.85 12.93 8.93
CA THR A 76 -10.93 13.56 7.98
C THR A 76 -9.78 14.22 8.72
N LEU A 77 -8.63 14.26 8.07
CA LEU A 77 -7.51 15.10 8.48
C LEU A 77 -6.92 15.80 7.26
N VAL A 78 -6.11 16.81 7.51
CA VAL A 78 -5.39 17.54 6.46
C VAL A 78 -3.92 17.14 6.52
N ALA A 79 -3.40 16.61 5.43
CA ALA A 79 -1.99 16.28 5.29
C ALA A 79 -1.10 17.53 5.28
N LEU A 80 0.21 17.35 5.43
CA LEU A 80 1.18 18.45 5.51
C LEU A 80 1.18 19.36 4.26
N ASP A 81 0.81 18.83 3.11
CA ASP A 81 0.68 19.55 1.84
C ASP A 81 -0.70 20.18 1.59
N GLY A 82 -1.62 20.05 2.55
CA GLY A 82 -2.99 20.55 2.44
C GLY A 82 -3.99 19.56 1.83
N THR A 83 -3.58 18.36 1.46
CA THR A 83 -4.48 17.31 0.94
C THR A 83 -5.45 16.87 2.04
N SER A 84 -6.76 16.84 1.72
CA SER A 84 -7.76 16.27 2.62
C SER A 84 -7.71 14.75 2.56
N LEU A 85 -7.50 14.11 3.69
CA LEU A 85 -7.48 12.65 3.82
C LEU A 85 -8.68 12.17 4.60
N HIS A 86 -9.16 10.99 4.27
CA HIS A 86 -10.33 10.37 4.87
C HIS A 86 -9.97 9.03 5.52
N ALA A 87 -10.68 8.66 6.58
CA ALA A 87 -10.65 7.31 7.15
C ALA A 87 -11.99 6.93 7.77
N PHE A 88 -12.26 5.63 7.79
CA PHE A 88 -13.30 5.05 8.63
C PHE A 88 -12.70 4.61 9.96
N TYR A 89 -13.50 4.67 11.03
CA TYR A 89 -13.13 4.03 12.30
C TYR A 89 -14.33 3.48 13.04
N SER A 90 -14.11 2.46 13.85
CA SER A 90 -15.12 1.89 14.72
C SER A 90 -14.50 1.40 16.03
N PRO A 91 -15.12 1.70 17.20
CA PRO A 91 -14.68 1.12 18.46
C PRO A 91 -14.96 -0.39 18.49
N ALA A 92 -14.17 -1.11 19.25
CA ALA A 92 -14.40 -2.53 19.53
C ALA A 92 -15.73 -2.77 20.24
N PRO A 93 -16.28 -4.00 20.20
CA PRO A 93 -17.51 -4.35 20.95
C PRO A 93 -17.38 -4.17 22.46
N GLN A 94 -16.18 -4.26 23.00
CA GLN A 94 -15.84 -4.03 24.40
C GLN A 94 -14.67 -3.06 24.50
N PRO A 95 -14.59 -2.25 25.58
CA PRO A 95 -13.48 -1.32 25.78
C PRO A 95 -12.12 -2.02 25.71
N THR A 96 -11.24 -1.54 24.85
CA THR A 96 -9.90 -2.07 24.65
C THR A 96 -8.93 -0.93 24.27
N ARG A 97 -7.63 -1.15 24.53
CA ARG A 97 -6.57 -0.26 24.05
C ARG A 97 -6.04 -0.67 22.68
N ARG A 98 -6.36 -1.89 22.22
CA ARG A 98 -5.83 -2.45 20.97
C ARG A 98 -6.58 -1.88 19.79
N THR A 99 -5.82 -1.40 18.80
CA THR A 99 -6.35 -0.83 17.55
C THR A 99 -5.63 -1.46 16.36
N ALA A 100 -6.37 -1.85 15.34
CA ALA A 100 -5.84 -2.21 14.05
C ALA A 100 -5.98 -1.03 13.07
N MET A 101 -4.88 -0.57 12.49
CA MET A 101 -4.87 0.35 11.37
C MET A 101 -4.68 -0.45 10.08
N LEU A 102 -5.68 -0.41 9.18
CA LEU A 102 -5.75 -1.26 8.00
C LEU A 102 -5.46 -0.45 6.75
N VAL A 103 -4.39 -0.82 6.02
CA VAL A 103 -3.86 -0.06 4.89
C VAL A 103 -4.09 -0.82 3.58
N HIS A 104 -4.90 -0.25 2.68
CA HIS A 104 -5.33 -0.89 1.45
C HIS A 104 -4.26 -0.90 0.34
N GLY A 105 -4.50 -1.70 -0.70
CA GLY A 105 -3.62 -1.86 -1.85
C GLY A 105 -3.78 -0.80 -2.95
N TYR A 106 -3.03 -1.00 -4.04
CA TYR A 106 -3.05 -0.17 -5.24
C TYR A 106 -4.43 -0.17 -5.89
N THR A 107 -4.93 1.02 -6.28
CA THR A 107 -6.27 1.26 -6.87
C THR A 107 -7.45 0.76 -6.01
N ASP A 108 -7.21 0.54 -4.75
CA ASP A 108 -8.19 0.08 -3.77
C ASP A 108 -8.66 1.23 -2.87
N CYS A 109 -9.41 0.95 -1.81
CA CYS A 109 -9.91 1.92 -0.84
C CYS A 109 -10.22 1.26 0.51
N GLY A 110 -10.50 2.07 1.52
CA GLY A 110 -10.81 1.58 2.87
C GLY A 110 -11.99 0.60 2.93
N ILE A 111 -13.04 0.78 2.11
CA ILE A 111 -14.17 -0.15 2.07
C ILE A 111 -13.72 -1.57 1.72
N ARG A 112 -12.73 -1.72 0.84
CA ARG A 112 -12.22 -3.05 0.46
C ARG A 112 -11.40 -3.74 1.54
N MET A 113 -11.05 -3.04 2.62
CA MET A 113 -10.47 -3.61 3.83
C MET A 113 -11.53 -4.08 4.86
N SER A 114 -12.83 -3.93 4.56
CA SER A 114 -13.92 -4.19 5.52
C SER A 114 -13.99 -5.64 6.02
N HIS A 115 -13.54 -6.62 5.23
CA HIS A 115 -13.44 -8.01 5.67
C HIS A 115 -12.42 -8.18 6.80
N LEU A 116 -11.25 -7.54 6.71
CA LEU A 116 -10.27 -7.50 7.79
C LEU A 116 -10.76 -6.61 8.94
N ALA A 117 -11.43 -5.50 8.65
CA ALA A 117 -12.03 -4.65 9.68
C ALA A 117 -13.02 -5.44 10.55
N ARG A 118 -13.90 -6.25 9.91
CA ARG A 118 -14.82 -7.14 10.62
C ARG A 118 -14.06 -8.18 11.44
N MET A 119 -13.04 -8.81 10.89
CA MET A 119 -12.20 -9.77 11.62
C MET A 119 -11.59 -9.13 12.89
N TYR A 120 -10.93 -7.99 12.75
CA TYR A 120 -10.30 -7.34 13.89
C TYR A 120 -11.30 -6.90 14.95
N ARG A 121 -12.44 -6.36 14.53
CA ARG A 121 -13.44 -5.86 15.46
C ARG A 121 -14.22 -6.97 16.16
N GLU A 122 -14.73 -7.93 15.38
CA GLU A 122 -15.66 -8.92 15.92
C GLU A 122 -14.96 -10.15 16.52
N GLU A 123 -13.85 -10.61 15.90
CA GLU A 123 -13.18 -11.83 16.34
C GLU A 123 -11.99 -11.55 17.27
N LEU A 124 -11.26 -10.43 17.05
CA LEU A 124 -10.10 -10.07 17.87
C LEU A 124 -10.41 -8.99 18.92
N ALA A 125 -11.63 -8.45 18.97
CA ALA A 125 -12.11 -7.43 19.89
C ALA A 125 -11.16 -6.21 19.94
N MET A 126 -10.83 -5.65 18.75
CA MET A 126 -9.97 -4.49 18.58
C MET A 126 -10.73 -3.31 17.97
N ASN A 127 -10.34 -2.10 18.33
CA ASN A 127 -10.74 -0.92 17.58
C ASN A 127 -10.16 -1.00 16.16
N ILE A 128 -10.81 -0.37 15.19
CA ILE A 128 -10.33 -0.30 13.81
C ILE A 128 -10.23 1.14 13.34
N LEU A 129 -9.18 1.44 12.58
CA LEU A 129 -8.99 2.65 11.79
C LEU A 129 -8.59 2.24 10.38
N VAL A 130 -9.31 2.72 9.38
CA VAL A 130 -9.17 2.29 7.99
C VAL A 130 -9.03 3.52 7.10
N PRO A 131 -7.81 4.05 6.91
CA PRO A 131 -7.59 5.19 6.03
C PRO A 131 -7.81 4.85 4.56
N ASP A 132 -8.40 5.78 3.82
CA ASP A 132 -8.24 5.88 2.39
C ASP A 132 -6.89 6.56 2.11
N LEU A 133 -6.00 5.88 1.39
CA LEU A 133 -4.72 6.46 0.97
C LEU A 133 -4.95 7.60 -0.05
N ARG A 134 -3.91 8.33 -0.40
CA ARG A 134 -3.99 9.39 -1.41
C ARG A 134 -4.57 8.87 -2.73
N HIS A 135 -5.41 9.69 -3.38
CA HIS A 135 -6.06 9.34 -4.65
C HIS A 135 -6.94 8.09 -4.60
N ALA A 136 -7.43 7.74 -3.40
CA ALA A 136 -8.28 6.57 -3.17
C ALA A 136 -9.50 6.93 -2.33
N GLY A 137 -10.58 6.18 -2.51
CA GLY A 137 -11.82 6.37 -1.76
C GLY A 137 -12.34 7.81 -1.84
N THR A 138 -12.48 8.45 -0.69
CA THR A 138 -12.85 9.86 -0.57
C THR A 138 -11.69 10.77 -0.17
N SER A 139 -10.47 10.23 -0.05
CA SER A 139 -9.26 11.02 0.13
C SER A 139 -8.92 11.82 -1.13
N GLY A 140 -8.35 13.00 -0.93
CA GLY A 140 -7.79 13.84 -1.98
C GLY A 140 -6.48 13.28 -2.56
N GLY A 141 -5.82 14.12 -3.35
CA GLY A 141 -4.60 13.76 -4.07
C GLY A 141 -4.87 13.58 -5.56
N ASP A 142 -3.84 13.73 -6.37
CA ASP A 142 -3.94 13.69 -7.82
C ASP A 142 -3.20 12.49 -8.44
N HIS A 143 -2.54 11.68 -7.60
CA HIS A 143 -1.83 10.46 -7.99
C HIS A 143 -1.67 9.51 -6.80
N ILE A 144 -1.33 8.26 -7.10
CA ILE A 144 -1.04 7.20 -6.12
C ILE A 144 0.43 7.29 -5.74
N GLY A 145 0.73 7.42 -4.45
CA GLY A 145 2.07 7.54 -3.89
C GLY A 145 2.86 6.24 -3.76
N MET A 146 2.29 5.11 -4.22
CA MET A 146 2.90 3.77 -4.18
C MET A 146 3.38 3.32 -2.79
N GLY A 147 2.74 3.82 -1.75
CA GLY A 147 3.12 3.58 -0.36
C GLY A 147 4.25 4.49 0.14
N TRP A 148 4.95 5.21 -0.73
CA TRP A 148 6.05 6.10 -0.36
C TRP A 148 5.55 7.45 0.18
N GLU A 149 4.72 8.15 -0.58
CA GLU A 149 4.13 9.42 -0.13
C GLU A 149 3.06 9.21 0.95
N ASP A 150 2.51 8.00 1.04
CA ASP A 150 1.53 7.62 2.06
C ASP A 150 2.15 7.51 3.48
N LEU A 151 3.49 7.52 3.61
CA LEU A 151 4.17 7.36 4.91
C LEU A 151 3.82 8.48 5.88
N ASP A 152 3.91 9.73 5.44
CA ASP A 152 3.60 10.89 6.28
C ASP A 152 2.12 10.90 6.69
N ASP A 153 1.24 10.48 5.79
CA ASP A 153 -0.19 10.37 6.05
C ASP A 153 -0.47 9.27 7.08
N LEU A 154 0.17 8.10 6.97
CA LEU A 154 0.05 7.01 7.93
C LEU A 154 0.61 7.39 9.31
N LEU A 155 1.67 8.19 9.35
CA LEU A 155 2.16 8.77 10.60
C LEU A 155 1.10 9.68 11.24
N LEU A 156 0.49 10.59 10.48
CA LEU A 156 -0.57 11.47 10.97
C LEU A 156 -1.78 10.67 11.49
N TRP A 157 -2.22 9.64 10.76
CA TRP A 157 -3.27 8.74 11.21
C TRP A 157 -2.89 8.01 12.50
N SER A 158 -1.63 7.58 12.62
CA SER A 158 -1.13 6.91 13.82
C SER A 158 -1.14 7.82 15.05
N TYR A 159 -0.80 9.10 14.89
CA TYR A 159 -0.90 10.11 15.95
C TYR A 159 -2.35 10.41 16.34
N LEU A 160 -3.30 10.21 15.44
CA LEU A 160 -4.73 10.42 15.72
C LEU A 160 -5.35 9.27 16.53
N VAL A 161 -4.80 8.05 16.48
CA VAL A 161 -5.34 6.88 17.19
C VAL A 161 -5.52 7.13 18.69
N PRO A 162 -4.53 7.66 19.44
CA PRO A 162 -4.72 7.97 20.87
C PRO A 162 -5.76 9.06 21.15
N VAL A 163 -6.03 9.93 20.16
CA VAL A 163 -7.06 10.97 20.28
C VAL A 163 -8.45 10.35 20.16
N ILE A 164 -8.62 9.39 19.23
CA ILE A 164 -9.91 8.72 18.97
C ILE A 164 -10.22 7.68 20.05
N PHE A 165 -9.24 6.82 20.41
CA PHE A 165 -9.47 5.62 21.23
C PHE A 165 -8.88 5.71 22.64
N GLY A 166 -8.29 6.86 23.00
CA GLY A 166 -7.72 7.11 24.31
C GLY A 166 -6.19 7.04 24.35
N ALA A 167 -5.59 7.80 25.25
CA ALA A 167 -4.14 8.03 25.32
C ALA A 167 -3.28 6.77 25.49
N SER A 168 -3.86 5.67 25.96
CA SER A 168 -3.18 4.38 26.13
C SER A 168 -3.38 3.43 24.94
N ALA A 169 -3.96 3.89 23.84
CA ALA A 169 -4.18 3.05 22.67
C ALA A 169 -2.87 2.50 22.11
N THR A 170 -2.88 1.24 21.71
CA THR A 170 -1.77 0.54 21.04
C THR A 170 -2.22 0.13 19.63
N VAL A 171 -1.30 0.14 18.68
CA VAL A 171 -1.61 -0.03 17.26
C VAL A 171 -0.83 -1.20 16.67
N VAL A 172 -1.55 -2.08 15.97
CA VAL A 172 -0.97 -2.91 14.92
C VAL A 172 -1.31 -2.28 13.57
N VAL A 173 -0.31 -2.10 12.70
CA VAL A 173 -0.50 -1.65 11.33
C VAL A 173 -0.52 -2.86 10.43
N HIS A 174 -1.63 -3.05 9.70
CA HIS A 174 -1.82 -4.19 8.82
C HIS A 174 -2.08 -3.69 7.39
N GLY A 175 -1.13 -3.90 6.50
CA GLY A 175 -1.22 -3.52 5.11
C GLY A 175 -1.36 -4.72 4.17
N VAL A 176 -2.06 -4.49 3.05
CA VAL A 176 -2.22 -5.48 1.97
C VAL A 176 -1.61 -4.92 0.69
N SER A 177 -0.75 -5.69 0.01
CA SER A 177 -0.14 -5.32 -1.27
C SER A 177 0.66 -4.01 -1.18
N MET A 178 0.27 -2.95 -1.90
CA MET A 178 0.85 -1.62 -1.76
C MET A 178 0.76 -1.11 -0.31
N GLY A 179 -0.34 -1.38 0.39
CA GLY A 179 -0.47 -1.07 1.82
C GLY A 179 0.52 -1.83 2.69
N ALA A 180 0.87 -3.08 2.32
CA ALA A 180 1.93 -3.84 2.98
C ALA A 180 3.31 -3.21 2.76
N ALA A 181 3.57 -2.74 1.53
CA ALA A 181 4.79 -1.99 1.22
C ALA A 181 4.88 -0.72 2.08
N ALA A 182 3.80 0.07 2.16
CA ALA A 182 3.71 1.24 3.03
C ALA A 182 3.94 0.88 4.51
N THR A 183 3.32 -0.20 5.00
CA THR A 183 3.48 -0.71 6.38
C THR A 183 4.93 -1.07 6.69
N MET A 184 5.63 -1.76 5.78
CA MET A 184 7.05 -2.09 5.93
C MET A 184 7.94 -0.84 5.95
N MET A 185 7.68 0.12 5.06
CA MET A 185 8.42 1.39 5.03
C MET A 185 8.14 2.23 6.29
N LEU A 186 6.89 2.30 6.74
CA LEU A 186 6.51 2.95 7.99
C LEU A 186 7.27 2.35 9.18
N SER A 187 7.41 1.02 9.24
CA SER A 187 8.11 0.33 10.34
C SER A 187 9.59 0.72 10.48
N ALA A 188 10.16 1.31 9.44
CA ALA A 188 11.54 1.80 9.40
C ALA A 188 11.66 3.30 9.74
N SER A 189 10.55 4.01 9.87
CA SER A 189 10.55 5.44 10.19
C SER A 189 11.00 5.68 11.64
N SER A 190 11.82 6.71 11.86
CA SER A 190 12.18 7.20 13.19
C SER A 190 11.08 8.03 13.85
N ASP A 191 10.13 8.53 13.05
CA ASP A 191 9.12 9.51 13.48
C ASP A 191 7.80 8.85 13.89
N GLN A 192 7.76 7.51 13.90
CA GLN A 192 6.57 6.77 14.31
C GLN A 192 6.25 6.96 15.79
N PRO A 193 4.97 7.16 16.14
CA PRO A 193 4.57 7.29 17.54
C PRO A 193 4.72 5.96 18.29
N SER A 194 5.02 6.06 19.57
CA SER A 194 5.22 4.89 20.44
C SER A 194 3.98 3.99 20.60
N CYS A 195 2.82 4.43 20.17
CA CYS A 195 1.62 3.60 20.15
C CYS A 195 1.68 2.48 19.11
N ILE A 196 2.46 2.62 18.02
CA ILE A 196 2.64 1.53 17.04
C ILE A 196 3.56 0.47 17.67
N GLN A 197 3.03 -0.74 17.80
CA GLN A 197 3.73 -1.84 18.46
C GLN A 197 4.12 -2.96 17.51
N MET A 198 3.35 -3.20 16.46
CA MET A 198 3.50 -4.34 15.56
C MET A 198 3.07 -4.03 14.17
N TYR A 199 3.52 -4.87 13.24
CA TYR A 199 3.23 -4.75 11.82
C TYR A 199 2.81 -6.08 11.23
N ILE A 200 1.87 -6.05 10.28
CA ILE A 200 1.49 -7.20 9.47
C ILE A 200 1.52 -6.76 8.02
N GLU A 201 2.31 -7.45 7.23
CA GLU A 201 2.35 -7.28 5.79
C GLU A 201 1.73 -8.51 5.11
N ASP A 202 0.79 -8.29 4.21
CA ASP A 202 0.18 -9.34 3.38
C ASP A 202 0.46 -9.02 1.90
N CYS A 203 1.24 -9.86 1.25
CA CYS A 203 1.64 -9.83 -0.16
C CYS A 203 2.30 -8.51 -0.65
N GLY A 204 3.16 -7.91 0.18
CA GLY A 204 3.92 -6.72 -0.19
C GLY A 204 5.06 -7.00 -1.18
N PHE A 205 5.46 -5.97 -1.95
CA PHE A 205 6.55 -6.05 -2.93
C PHE A 205 7.88 -5.51 -2.38
N THR A 206 9.00 -5.90 -3.02
CA THR A 206 10.36 -5.49 -2.62
C THR A 206 10.69 -4.03 -2.89
N GLY A 207 10.10 -3.45 -3.93
CA GLY A 207 10.31 -2.07 -4.33
C GLY A 207 9.45 -1.69 -5.52
N VAL A 208 9.16 -0.40 -5.63
CA VAL A 208 8.37 0.14 -6.75
C VAL A 208 9.08 -0.12 -8.09
N TYR A 209 10.40 0.04 -8.13
CA TYR A 209 11.19 -0.26 -9.33
C TYR A 209 11.05 -1.72 -9.76
N ASP A 210 11.13 -2.67 -8.82
CA ASP A 210 11.01 -4.11 -9.13
C ASP A 210 9.61 -4.48 -9.61
N GLN A 211 8.59 -3.96 -8.95
CA GLN A 211 7.19 -4.19 -9.34
C GLN A 211 6.91 -3.60 -10.72
N PHE A 212 7.30 -2.36 -10.97
CA PHE A 212 7.09 -1.73 -12.29
C PHE A 212 7.90 -2.39 -13.40
N ARG A 213 9.11 -2.89 -13.11
CA ARG A 213 9.90 -3.68 -14.08
C ARG A 213 9.16 -4.94 -14.51
N LYS A 214 8.53 -5.63 -13.55
CA LYS A 214 7.71 -6.81 -13.82
C LYS A 214 6.47 -6.45 -14.64
N GLU A 215 5.69 -5.46 -14.20
CA GLU A 215 4.46 -5.04 -14.89
C GLU A 215 4.73 -4.52 -16.31
N LEU A 216 5.81 -3.76 -16.51
CA LEU A 216 6.22 -3.28 -17.83
C LEU A 216 6.48 -4.43 -18.80
N ARG A 217 7.12 -5.49 -18.32
CA ARG A 217 7.39 -6.68 -19.11
C ARG A 217 6.13 -7.49 -19.39
N GLU A 218 5.27 -7.69 -18.38
CA GLU A 218 4.09 -8.55 -18.49
C GLU A 218 2.95 -7.91 -19.27
N GLN A 219 2.66 -6.63 -18.99
CA GLN A 219 1.55 -5.93 -19.62
C GLN A 219 1.89 -5.36 -21.00
N PHE A 220 3.12 -4.87 -21.19
CA PHE A 220 3.52 -4.14 -22.40
C PHE A 220 4.56 -4.88 -23.23
N SER A 221 5.14 -5.99 -22.73
CA SER A 221 6.26 -6.70 -23.37
C SER A 221 7.47 -5.79 -23.65
N LEU A 222 7.67 -4.76 -22.83
CA LEU A 222 8.74 -3.78 -22.98
C LEU A 222 9.92 -4.05 -22.01
N PRO A 223 11.16 -3.76 -22.44
CA PRO A 223 12.32 -3.84 -21.56
C PRO A 223 12.33 -2.68 -20.55
N ALA A 224 12.86 -2.92 -19.36
CA ALA A 224 12.96 -1.88 -18.33
C ALA A 224 13.87 -0.73 -18.80
N PHE A 225 15.02 -1.03 -19.38
CA PHE A 225 15.94 0.00 -19.92
C PHE A 225 15.62 0.32 -21.40
N PRO A 226 15.56 1.61 -21.78
CA PRO A 226 15.79 2.81 -20.97
C PRO A 226 14.53 3.41 -20.30
N LEU A 227 13.34 2.82 -20.49
CA LEU A 227 12.04 3.40 -20.11
C LEU A 227 11.91 3.62 -18.60
N LEU A 228 12.19 2.59 -17.79
CA LEU A 228 11.94 2.64 -16.36
C LEU A 228 12.86 3.63 -15.62
N PRO A 229 14.18 3.68 -15.86
CA PRO A 229 15.04 4.74 -15.31
C PRO A 229 14.59 6.15 -15.72
N TRP A 230 14.12 6.30 -16.96
CA TRP A 230 13.62 7.61 -17.43
C TRP A 230 12.31 7.98 -16.76
N ALA A 231 11.39 7.04 -16.59
CA ALA A 231 10.15 7.23 -15.84
C ALA A 231 10.42 7.53 -14.36
N SER A 232 11.40 6.86 -13.73
CA SER A 232 11.83 7.13 -12.36
C SER A 232 12.36 8.57 -12.21
N ALA A 233 13.19 9.03 -13.15
CA ALA A 233 13.67 10.41 -13.17
C ALA A 233 12.55 11.44 -13.38
N LEU A 234 11.57 11.13 -14.24
CA LEU A 234 10.37 11.97 -14.42
C LEU A 234 9.48 11.99 -13.18
N CYS A 235 9.36 10.87 -12.47
CA CYS A 235 8.65 10.78 -11.19
C CYS A 235 9.31 11.72 -10.16
N HIS A 236 10.64 11.66 -10.05
CA HIS A 236 11.38 12.56 -9.16
C HIS A 236 11.17 14.05 -9.52
N LEU A 237 11.23 14.39 -10.81
CA LEU A 237 11.01 15.77 -11.26
C LEU A 237 9.59 16.27 -10.96
N ARG A 238 8.59 15.39 -11.05
CA ARG A 238 7.17 15.78 -10.96
C ARG A 238 6.60 15.67 -9.56
N PHE A 239 6.99 14.65 -8.82
CA PHE A 239 6.40 14.27 -7.53
C PHE A 239 7.42 14.31 -6.37
N GLY A 240 8.71 14.56 -6.66
CA GLY A 240 9.73 14.70 -5.63
C GLY A 240 10.37 13.40 -5.14
N TRP A 241 9.96 12.23 -5.65
CA TRP A 241 10.49 10.92 -5.28
C TRP A 241 10.78 10.06 -6.50
N ASN A 242 11.62 9.05 -6.35
CA ASN A 242 11.97 8.11 -7.42
C ASN A 242 11.66 6.66 -7.01
N PHE A 243 11.61 5.77 -8.00
CA PHE A 243 11.20 4.37 -7.79
C PHE A 243 12.19 3.58 -6.93
N GLU A 244 13.46 3.98 -6.89
CA GLU A 244 14.52 3.33 -6.12
C GLU A 244 14.44 3.69 -4.63
N GLU A 245 13.97 4.89 -4.29
CA GLU A 245 13.73 5.32 -2.90
C GLU A 245 12.57 4.55 -2.27
N ALA A 246 11.50 4.32 -3.04
CA ALA A 246 10.32 3.58 -2.63
C ALA A 246 10.59 2.05 -2.60
N SER A 247 11.49 1.63 -1.71
CA SER A 247 11.97 0.25 -1.58
C SER A 247 11.76 -0.32 -0.18
N PRO A 248 10.66 -1.03 0.06
CA PRO A 248 10.46 -1.81 1.29
C PRO A 248 11.65 -2.68 1.65
N LEU A 249 12.24 -3.39 0.68
CA LEU A 249 13.40 -4.27 0.90
C LEU A 249 14.63 -3.54 1.46
N THR A 250 14.83 -2.29 1.04
CA THR A 250 15.93 -1.47 1.55
C THR A 250 15.65 -0.93 2.94
N LEU A 251 14.42 -0.45 3.15
CA LEU A 251 14.04 0.22 4.38
C LEU A 251 13.77 -0.74 5.52
N ILE A 252 13.16 -1.91 5.27
CA ILE A 252 12.83 -2.89 6.30
C ILE A 252 14.03 -3.36 7.13
N LYS A 253 15.23 -3.28 6.58
CA LYS A 253 16.50 -3.57 7.28
C LYS A 253 16.73 -2.65 8.50
N LYS A 254 16.05 -1.51 8.57
CA LYS A 254 16.09 -0.57 9.69
C LYS A 254 14.98 -0.82 10.71
N SER A 255 13.94 -1.55 10.32
CA SER A 255 12.82 -1.89 11.22
C SER A 255 13.30 -2.80 12.37
N ARG A 256 12.74 -2.60 13.56
CA ARG A 256 13.04 -3.40 14.76
C ARG A 256 11.79 -3.96 15.42
N GLY A 257 10.62 -3.44 15.07
CA GLY A 257 9.34 -3.90 15.62
C GLY A 257 8.96 -5.30 15.12
N PRO A 258 8.17 -6.04 15.90
CA PRO A 258 7.66 -7.34 15.48
C PRO A 258 6.85 -7.24 14.18
N MET A 259 7.08 -8.17 13.23
CA MET A 259 6.38 -8.21 11.94
C MET A 259 5.93 -9.61 11.55
N LEU A 260 4.66 -9.73 11.16
CA LEU A 260 4.11 -10.93 10.55
C LEU A 260 4.08 -10.76 9.03
N PHE A 261 4.63 -11.74 8.33
CA PHE A 261 4.66 -11.83 6.87
C PHE A 261 3.65 -12.86 6.39
N ILE A 262 2.71 -12.45 5.56
CA ILE A 262 1.71 -13.31 4.94
C ILE A 262 1.87 -13.20 3.43
N HIS A 263 1.91 -14.33 2.70
CA HIS A 263 2.02 -14.28 1.25
C HIS A 263 1.47 -15.55 0.62
N GLY A 264 0.74 -15.40 -0.49
CA GLY A 264 0.26 -16.53 -1.29
C GLY A 264 1.38 -17.13 -2.15
N THR A 265 1.57 -18.45 -2.10
CA THR A 265 2.65 -19.09 -2.86
C THR A 265 2.43 -19.10 -4.37
N ALA A 266 1.17 -18.91 -4.82
CA ALA A 266 0.79 -18.81 -6.23
C ALA A 266 0.46 -17.38 -6.67
N ASP A 267 1.03 -16.38 -6.01
CA ASP A 267 0.80 -14.97 -6.34
C ASP A 267 1.46 -14.60 -7.69
N PRO A 268 0.67 -14.29 -8.74
CA PRO A 268 1.22 -13.93 -10.04
C PRO A 268 1.54 -12.44 -10.13
N TYR A 269 0.93 -11.59 -9.28
CA TYR A 269 1.07 -10.14 -9.34
C TYR A 269 2.28 -9.63 -8.55
N VAL A 270 2.42 -10.07 -7.29
CA VAL A 270 3.64 -9.88 -6.51
C VAL A 270 4.26 -11.26 -6.28
N PRO A 271 5.34 -11.63 -6.99
CA PRO A 271 5.94 -12.95 -6.90
C PRO A 271 6.28 -13.34 -5.46
N PHE A 272 5.96 -14.57 -5.08
CA PHE A 272 6.22 -15.11 -3.74
C PHE A 272 7.67 -14.91 -3.26
N SER A 273 8.63 -14.97 -4.18
CA SER A 273 10.05 -14.71 -3.88
C SER A 273 10.32 -13.30 -3.34
N MET A 274 9.43 -12.32 -3.61
CA MET A 274 9.52 -11.00 -2.98
C MET A 274 9.18 -11.08 -1.49
N GLY A 275 8.14 -11.82 -1.10
CA GLY A 275 7.80 -12.04 0.31
C GLY A 275 8.91 -12.76 1.08
N GLU A 276 9.54 -13.78 0.47
CA GLU A 276 10.70 -14.46 1.06
C GLU A 276 11.87 -13.50 1.28
N ALA A 277 12.19 -12.67 0.28
CA ALA A 277 13.28 -11.70 0.38
C ALA A 277 13.03 -10.65 1.48
N LEU A 278 11.77 -10.18 1.62
CA LEU A 278 11.37 -9.23 2.66
C LEU A 278 11.47 -9.87 4.06
N PHE A 279 10.96 -11.09 4.20
CA PHE A 279 11.08 -11.84 5.45
C PHE A 279 12.53 -12.01 5.87
N GLU A 280 13.40 -12.45 4.98
CA GLU A 280 14.83 -12.62 5.30
C GLU A 280 15.52 -11.30 5.65
N ALA A 281 15.15 -10.21 4.99
CA ALA A 281 15.76 -8.89 5.19
C ALA A 281 15.37 -8.23 6.52
N HIS A 282 14.21 -8.58 7.12
CA HIS A 282 13.77 -7.98 8.36
C HIS A 282 14.59 -8.48 9.56
N PRO A 283 15.24 -7.60 10.32
CA PRO A 283 16.15 -8.00 11.41
C PRO A 283 15.47 -8.15 12.78
N GLY A 284 14.23 -7.66 12.94
CA GLY A 284 13.46 -7.71 14.18
C GLY A 284 12.79 -9.06 14.44
N PRO A 285 12.00 -9.18 15.52
CA PRO A 285 11.14 -10.33 15.75
C PRO A 285 10.20 -10.52 14.55
N LYS A 286 10.10 -11.74 14.05
CA LYS A 286 9.32 -12.03 12.83
C LYS A 286 8.64 -13.38 12.87
N ALA A 287 7.44 -13.42 12.31
CA ALA A 287 6.69 -14.62 12.03
C ALA A 287 6.27 -14.63 10.55
N ARG A 288 5.94 -15.79 10.03
CA ARG A 288 5.45 -15.91 8.65
C ARG A 288 4.36 -16.95 8.53
N TRP A 289 3.48 -16.72 7.55
CA TRP A 289 2.53 -17.70 7.06
C TRP A 289 2.48 -17.64 5.54
N TRP A 290 3.05 -18.67 4.91
CA TRP A 290 3.00 -18.86 3.46
C TRP A 290 1.75 -19.64 3.12
N VAL A 291 0.84 -19.00 2.37
CA VAL A 291 -0.50 -19.55 2.09
C VAL A 291 -0.44 -20.34 0.79
N GLU A 292 -0.48 -21.66 0.90
CA GLU A 292 -0.36 -22.55 -0.25
C GLU A 292 -1.47 -22.28 -1.28
N ASP A 293 -1.09 -22.15 -2.56
CA ASP A 293 -1.97 -21.87 -3.70
C ASP A 293 -2.84 -20.60 -3.58
N ALA A 294 -2.60 -19.72 -2.63
CA ALA A 294 -3.25 -18.44 -2.62
C ALA A 294 -2.64 -17.51 -3.67
N THR A 295 -3.51 -16.80 -4.38
CA THR A 295 -3.13 -15.75 -5.33
C THR A 295 -3.06 -14.39 -4.65
N HIS A 296 -2.73 -13.33 -5.39
CA HIS A 296 -2.53 -11.98 -4.87
C HIS A 296 -3.70 -11.48 -4.01
N ALA A 297 -3.39 -11.05 -2.78
CA ALA A 297 -4.36 -10.52 -1.81
C ALA A 297 -5.55 -11.48 -1.52
N ARG A 298 -5.34 -12.80 -1.65
CA ARG A 298 -6.38 -13.80 -1.40
C ARG A 298 -6.09 -14.71 -0.21
N SER A 299 -5.08 -14.40 0.58
CA SER A 299 -4.70 -15.18 1.78
C SER A 299 -5.87 -15.35 2.75
N PHE A 300 -6.58 -14.25 3.07
CA PHE A 300 -7.77 -14.30 3.92
C PHE A 300 -8.91 -15.10 3.28
N GLN A 301 -9.19 -14.89 2.00
CA GLN A 301 -10.27 -15.61 1.31
C GLN A 301 -9.99 -17.11 1.19
N LYS A 302 -8.73 -17.50 1.04
CA LYS A 302 -8.31 -18.90 0.91
C LYS A 302 -8.57 -19.70 2.17
N ASP A 303 -8.22 -19.16 3.33
CA ASP A 303 -8.43 -19.80 4.63
C ASP A 303 -8.66 -18.75 5.74
N PRO A 304 -9.89 -18.23 5.89
CA PRO A 304 -10.19 -17.21 6.88
C PRO A 304 -9.89 -17.64 8.31
N GLN A 305 -10.15 -18.90 8.65
CA GLN A 305 -9.98 -19.39 10.02
C GLN A 305 -8.50 -19.44 10.42
N THR A 306 -7.65 -19.97 9.54
CA THR A 306 -6.19 -19.99 9.78
C THR A 306 -5.63 -18.57 9.76
N TYR A 307 -6.15 -17.68 8.91
CA TYR A 307 -5.74 -16.27 8.88
C TYR A 307 -5.98 -15.59 10.24
N VAL A 308 -7.21 -15.66 10.75
CA VAL A 308 -7.58 -15.12 12.06
C VAL A 308 -6.68 -15.68 13.15
N ARG A 309 -6.54 -17.00 13.19
CA ARG A 309 -5.71 -17.69 14.20
C ARG A 309 -4.25 -17.27 14.14
N THR A 310 -3.69 -17.13 12.94
CA THR A 310 -2.29 -16.73 12.73
C THR A 310 -2.06 -15.31 13.25
N VAL A 311 -2.96 -14.38 12.89
CA VAL A 311 -2.91 -13.01 13.38
C VAL A 311 -3.08 -12.98 14.91
N GLU A 312 -4.05 -13.70 15.47
CA GLU A 312 -4.28 -13.77 16.92
C GLU A 312 -3.05 -14.28 17.69
N ILE A 313 -2.45 -15.37 17.21
CA ILE A 313 -1.25 -15.95 17.83
C ILE A 313 -0.10 -14.95 17.79
N PHE A 314 0.11 -14.27 16.66
CA PHE A 314 1.15 -13.27 16.53
C PHE A 314 0.96 -12.11 17.51
N LEU A 315 -0.24 -11.52 17.54
CA LEU A 315 -0.57 -10.41 18.44
C LEU A 315 -0.36 -10.79 19.92
N ARG A 316 -0.74 -12.02 20.30
CA ARG A 316 -0.61 -12.53 21.66
C ARG A 316 0.86 -12.78 22.05
N ASN A 317 1.65 -13.36 21.15
CA ASN A 317 3.06 -13.67 21.41
C ASN A 317 3.90 -12.41 21.60
N GLU A 318 3.59 -11.37 20.86
CA GLU A 318 4.28 -10.07 20.92
C GLU A 318 3.66 -9.10 21.96
N ARG A 319 2.63 -9.55 22.71
CA ARG A 319 2.01 -8.85 23.84
C ARG A 319 1.26 -7.56 23.48
N LEU A 320 0.56 -7.51 22.34
CA LEU A 320 -0.37 -6.44 22.04
C LEU A 320 -1.69 -6.57 22.82
#